data_23ebfe0650b8229340ccca64c8d2634b
#
_entry.id   23ebfe0650b8229340ccca64c8d2634b
#
_cell.length_a   1.000
_cell.length_b   1.000
_cell.length_c   1.000
_cell.angle_alpha   90.00
_cell.angle_beta   90.00
_cell.angle_gamma   90.00
#
_symmetry.space_group_name_H-M   'P 1'
#
loop_
_entity.id
_entity.type
_entity.pdbx_description
1 polymer ?
#
loop_
_entity_poly.entity_id
_entity_poly.type
_entity_poly.pdbx_seq_one_letter_code
_entity_poly.pdbx_strand_id
1 'polypeptide(L)'
;MGTAQAPAPPALQPPGGQGIRIDIHTVSLGLTYAVTDRVRVSVGAPFQTGSLSTIHDDGARHTTKVTDLGDVTITGDAWLLSPRSGPTGNVMLGLGLKIPTGSHRDSVEFFTKTGPARRVADPSIQPGDGGWGIVMQLQAFQLVLPGMLAYLSASYLLNPRVETEATIGRPIGLPGDPAVGTPYHLSVPDAYTVRSGVSYAVAPQWGLSASLGGRLDGVPVEDLVSGGDANFRRPGYSVFVEPGLDLSRGSNTFTLNVPVRAYADRRANLYDRAVQIQGGGNLAKWQVLAGYAHRF
;
A
#
# COMPACT_ATOMS: atom_id res chain seq x y z
N MET A 1 -31.24 25.72 -12.10
CA MET A 1 -31.48 25.82 -10.65
C MET A 1 -30.57 24.84 -9.98
N GLY A 2 -29.44 25.32 -9.44
CA GLY A 2 -28.45 24.47 -8.76
C GLY A 2 -28.95 24.16 -7.36
N THR A 3 -29.15 22.90 -7.06
CA THR A 3 -29.37 22.43 -5.68
C THR A 3 -28.07 22.57 -4.92
N ALA A 4 -28.01 23.50 -4.00
CA ALA A 4 -26.94 23.63 -3.04
C ALA A 4 -26.89 22.32 -2.21
N GLN A 5 -25.80 21.57 -2.34
CA GLN A 5 -25.53 20.39 -1.54
C GLN A 5 -25.32 20.84 -0.09
N ALA A 6 -26.13 20.35 0.83
CA ALA A 6 -25.96 20.65 2.25
C ALA A 6 -24.54 20.27 2.71
N PRO A 7 -23.91 21.07 3.58
CA PRO A 7 -22.62 20.75 4.14
C PRO A 7 -22.69 19.39 4.87
N ALA A 8 -21.72 18.52 4.61
CA ALA A 8 -21.61 17.23 5.28
C ALA A 8 -21.61 17.45 6.80
N PRO A 9 -22.33 16.61 7.57
CA PRO A 9 -22.31 16.69 9.03
C PRO A 9 -20.87 16.49 9.53
N PRO A 10 -20.47 17.18 10.61
CA PRO A 10 -19.13 17.02 11.18
C PRO A 10 -18.92 15.55 11.56
N ALA A 11 -17.79 14.98 11.11
CA ALA A 11 -17.39 13.63 11.46
C ALA A 11 -17.47 13.47 12.99
N LEU A 12 -18.20 12.45 13.44
CA LEU A 12 -18.18 12.04 14.85
C LEU A 12 -16.77 11.60 15.21
N GLN A 13 -15.95 12.53 15.67
CA GLN A 13 -14.69 12.20 16.32
C GLN A 13 -15.03 11.56 17.66
N PRO A 14 -14.41 10.43 18.00
CA PRO A 14 -14.57 9.88 19.34
C PRO A 14 -14.15 10.94 20.37
N PRO A 15 -14.90 11.07 21.48
CA PRO A 15 -14.62 12.07 22.49
C PRO A 15 -13.20 11.87 23.06
N GLY A 16 -12.40 12.91 22.99
CA GLY A 16 -11.05 12.98 23.55
C GLY A 16 -9.95 12.54 22.60
N GLY A 17 -9.51 13.41 21.74
CA GLY A 17 -8.22 13.60 21.06
C GLY A 17 -7.10 12.56 21.05
N GLN A 18 -7.38 11.30 21.25
CA GLN A 18 -6.40 10.23 21.30
C GLN A 18 -6.40 9.46 19.98
N GLY A 19 -5.64 9.97 19.01
CA GLY A 19 -5.56 9.42 17.67
C GLY A 19 -5.20 7.93 17.63
N ILE A 20 -5.72 7.23 16.66
CA ILE A 20 -5.28 5.89 16.25
C ILE A 20 -3.82 6.00 15.78
N ARG A 21 -2.95 5.12 16.27
CA ARG A 21 -1.57 4.99 15.80
C ARG A 21 -1.38 3.63 15.16
N ILE A 22 -0.86 3.63 13.94
CA ILE A 22 -0.52 2.43 13.18
C ILE A 22 0.95 2.51 12.83
N ASP A 23 1.71 1.46 13.18
CA ASP A 23 3.11 1.30 12.80
C ASP A 23 3.22 -0.03 12.02
N ILE A 24 3.83 0.01 10.84
CA ILE A 24 4.03 -1.16 9.98
C ILE A 24 5.51 -1.26 9.63
N HIS A 25 6.09 -2.43 9.87
CA HIS A 25 7.45 -2.77 9.48
C HIS A 25 7.39 -3.96 8.54
N THR A 26 7.98 -3.82 7.36
CA THR A 26 8.01 -4.89 6.36
C THR A 26 9.46 -5.15 5.94
N VAL A 27 9.87 -6.41 5.97
CA VAL A 27 11.11 -6.90 5.38
C VAL A 27 10.74 -7.74 4.18
N SER A 28 11.15 -7.33 2.98
CA SER A 28 10.86 -8.07 1.75
C SER A 28 12.13 -8.75 1.24
N LEU A 29 12.05 -10.04 0.98
CA LEU A 29 13.07 -10.80 0.29
C LEU A 29 12.66 -10.90 -1.18
N GLY A 30 13.60 -10.61 -2.08
CA GLY A 30 13.39 -10.68 -3.52
C GLY A 30 14.49 -11.44 -4.24
N LEU A 31 14.11 -12.27 -5.19
CA LEU A 31 15.02 -12.91 -6.13
C LEU A 31 14.60 -12.58 -7.55
N THR A 32 15.54 -12.10 -8.36
CA THR A 32 15.32 -11.82 -9.78
C THR A 32 16.29 -12.63 -10.62
N TYR A 33 15.76 -13.38 -11.58
CA TYR A 33 16.53 -14.17 -12.54
C TYR A 33 16.38 -13.56 -13.95
N ALA A 34 17.50 -13.24 -14.58
CA ALA A 34 17.54 -12.79 -15.97
C ALA A 34 17.44 -14.01 -16.91
N VAL A 35 16.29 -14.18 -17.54
CA VAL A 35 16.04 -15.23 -18.53
C VAL A 35 16.76 -14.92 -19.84
N THR A 36 16.71 -13.63 -20.23
CA THR A 36 17.46 -13.10 -21.36
C THR A 36 18.03 -11.71 -20.97
N ASP A 37 18.68 -11.02 -21.90
CA ASP A 37 19.13 -9.64 -21.69
C ASP A 37 17.98 -8.63 -21.52
N ARG A 38 16.74 -8.99 -21.92
CA ARG A 38 15.54 -8.14 -21.81
C ARG A 38 14.52 -8.66 -20.83
N VAL A 39 14.43 -9.99 -20.67
CA VAL A 39 13.38 -10.64 -19.89
C VAL A 39 13.93 -11.14 -18.57
N ARG A 40 13.22 -10.85 -17.50
CA ARG A 40 13.53 -11.34 -16.16
C ARG A 40 12.27 -11.84 -15.46
N VAL A 41 12.46 -12.75 -14.54
CA VAL A 41 11.41 -13.24 -13.63
C VAL A 41 11.85 -12.91 -12.21
N SER A 42 10.92 -12.40 -11.42
CA SER A 42 11.17 -12.01 -10.03
C SER A 42 10.17 -12.69 -9.11
N VAL A 43 10.62 -13.05 -7.92
CA VAL A 43 9.80 -13.53 -6.81
C VAL A 43 10.05 -12.62 -5.62
N GLY A 44 9.00 -12.15 -4.98
CA GLY A 44 9.05 -11.31 -3.80
C GLY A 44 8.22 -11.92 -2.67
N ALA A 45 8.80 -11.98 -1.46
CA ALA A 45 8.15 -12.48 -0.26
C ALA A 45 8.29 -11.44 0.87
N PRO A 46 7.23 -10.72 1.23
CA PRO A 46 7.25 -9.77 2.34
C PRO A 46 6.97 -10.48 3.66
N PHE A 47 7.68 -10.10 4.71
CA PHE A 47 7.38 -10.45 6.09
C PHE A 47 7.04 -9.17 6.84
N GLN A 48 5.86 -9.11 7.43
CA GLN A 48 5.31 -7.88 7.99
C GLN A 48 5.00 -8.01 9.47
N THR A 49 5.30 -6.95 10.21
CA THR A 49 4.81 -6.71 11.56
C THR A 49 3.99 -5.43 11.54
N GLY A 50 2.71 -5.54 11.82
CA GLY A 50 1.78 -4.41 11.98
C GLY A 50 1.36 -4.25 13.43
N SER A 51 1.28 -3.02 13.94
CA SER A 51 0.74 -2.70 15.25
C SER A 51 -0.29 -1.57 15.17
N LEU A 52 -1.36 -1.71 15.93
CA LEU A 52 -2.46 -0.75 16.04
C LEU A 52 -2.68 -0.40 17.49
N SER A 53 -2.49 0.88 17.84
CA SER A 53 -2.80 1.41 19.17
C SER A 53 -4.06 2.26 19.13
N THR A 54 -5.08 1.85 19.88
CA THR A 54 -6.38 2.52 19.94
C THR A 54 -7.00 2.36 21.33
N ILE A 55 -8.07 3.10 21.60
CA ILE A 55 -8.87 2.93 22.81
C ILE A 55 -9.85 1.77 22.56
N HIS A 56 -9.88 0.81 23.48
CA HIS A 56 -10.79 -0.31 23.46
C HIS A 56 -12.09 -0.01 24.23
N ASP A 57 -13.03 -0.96 24.26
CA ASP A 57 -14.35 -0.76 24.87
C ASP A 57 -14.29 -0.61 26.42
N ASP A 58 -13.17 -0.99 27.05
CA ASP A 58 -12.88 -0.77 28.47
C ASP A 58 -12.47 0.67 28.80
N GLY A 59 -12.32 1.53 27.75
CA GLY A 59 -11.92 2.92 27.88
C GLY A 59 -10.40 3.13 28.00
N ALA A 60 -9.59 2.07 28.04
CA ALA A 60 -8.15 2.14 28.11
C ALA A 60 -7.50 2.01 26.71
N ARG A 61 -6.29 2.56 26.58
CA ARG A 61 -5.50 2.41 25.36
C ARG A 61 -4.77 1.07 25.36
N HIS A 62 -4.99 0.30 24.33
CA HIS A 62 -4.30 -0.96 24.09
C HIS A 62 -3.60 -0.95 22.73
N THR A 63 -2.61 -1.83 22.57
CA THR A 63 -1.89 -2.04 21.31
C THR A 63 -2.05 -3.50 20.91
N THR A 64 -2.63 -3.71 19.76
CA THR A 64 -2.71 -5.03 19.11
C THR A 64 -1.61 -5.16 18.07
N LYS A 65 -1.10 -6.38 17.86
CA LYS A 65 0.03 -6.65 16.96
C LYS A 65 -0.22 -7.93 16.20
N VAL A 66 0.13 -7.92 14.90
CA VAL A 66 0.16 -9.08 14.02
C VAL A 66 1.53 -9.16 13.37
N THR A 67 2.08 -10.37 13.24
CA THR A 67 3.38 -10.61 12.60
C THR A 67 3.30 -11.90 11.83
N ASP A 68 3.42 -11.84 10.51
CA ASP A 68 3.41 -13.02 9.63
C ASP A 68 3.99 -12.72 8.25
N LEU A 69 4.09 -13.76 7.42
CA LEU A 69 4.36 -13.64 5.99
C LEU A 69 3.20 -12.89 5.31
N GLY A 70 3.53 -12.00 4.39
CA GLY A 70 2.54 -11.36 3.52
C GLY A 70 2.31 -12.14 2.22
N ASP A 71 1.63 -11.51 1.27
CA ASP A 71 1.33 -12.15 0.00
C ASP A 71 2.57 -12.20 -0.90
N VAL A 72 2.94 -13.39 -1.35
CA VAL A 72 4.04 -13.62 -2.28
C VAL A 72 3.65 -13.14 -3.67
N THR A 73 4.59 -12.49 -4.37
CA THR A 73 4.41 -12.05 -5.74
C THR A 73 5.41 -12.73 -6.68
N ILE A 74 4.95 -13.07 -7.88
CA ILE A 74 5.79 -13.58 -8.97
C ILE A 74 5.52 -12.70 -10.18
N THR A 75 6.56 -12.06 -10.74
CA THR A 75 6.42 -11.16 -11.90
C THR A 75 7.37 -11.56 -13.01
N GLY A 76 6.91 -11.40 -14.24
CA GLY A 76 7.73 -11.43 -15.45
C GLY A 76 7.81 -10.04 -16.04
N ASP A 77 9.02 -9.55 -16.26
CA ASP A 77 9.29 -8.19 -16.73
C ASP A 77 10.09 -8.22 -18.03
N ALA A 78 9.79 -7.30 -18.96
CA ALA A 78 10.48 -7.19 -20.23
C ALA A 78 10.86 -5.76 -20.56
N TRP A 79 12.15 -5.51 -20.82
CA TRP A 79 12.65 -4.26 -21.38
C TRP A 79 12.35 -4.15 -22.87
N LEU A 80 11.86 -3.01 -23.35
CA LEU A 80 11.61 -2.76 -24.78
C LEU A 80 12.91 -2.74 -25.57
N LEU A 81 13.97 -2.15 -25.02
CA LEU A 81 15.30 -2.17 -25.61
C LEU A 81 16.24 -3.06 -24.79
N SER A 82 17.22 -3.67 -25.43
CA SER A 82 18.24 -4.43 -24.70
C SER A 82 19.07 -3.48 -23.82
N PRO A 83 19.15 -3.72 -22.49
CA PRO A 83 20.03 -2.95 -21.61
C PRO A 83 21.51 -3.03 -22.03
N ARG A 84 21.93 -4.10 -22.71
CA ARG A 84 23.31 -4.25 -23.21
C ARG A 84 23.67 -3.27 -24.32
N SER A 85 22.68 -2.74 -25.06
CA SER A 85 22.92 -1.70 -26.06
C SER A 85 23.23 -0.33 -25.46
N GLY A 86 23.16 -0.18 -24.12
CA GLY A 86 23.44 1.08 -23.41
C GLY A 86 22.46 2.20 -23.78
N PRO A 87 21.14 1.97 -23.81
CA PRO A 87 20.21 3.01 -24.23
C PRO A 87 20.20 4.17 -23.23
N THR A 88 20.08 5.39 -23.75
CA THR A 88 19.91 6.59 -22.91
C THR A 88 18.56 6.67 -22.24
N GLY A 89 17.59 5.87 -22.70
CA GLY A 89 16.28 5.70 -22.12
C GLY A 89 15.72 4.32 -22.45
N ASN A 90 14.88 3.79 -21.58
CA ASN A 90 14.24 2.49 -21.78
C ASN A 90 12.93 2.42 -21.01
N VAL A 91 12.05 1.52 -21.46
CA VAL A 91 10.78 1.21 -20.80
C VAL A 91 10.74 -0.29 -20.55
N MET A 92 10.30 -0.67 -19.35
CA MET A 92 10.05 -2.04 -18.94
C MET A 92 8.58 -2.19 -18.60
N LEU A 93 7.98 -3.25 -19.12
CA LEU A 93 6.62 -3.68 -18.75
C LEU A 93 6.71 -4.98 -17.98
N GLY A 94 5.90 -5.10 -16.95
CA GLY A 94 5.80 -6.29 -16.11
C GLY A 94 4.37 -6.74 -15.91
N LEU A 95 4.21 -8.06 -15.84
CA LEU A 95 2.96 -8.72 -15.47
C LEU A 95 3.26 -9.83 -14.48
N GLY A 96 2.42 -9.98 -13.48
CA GLY A 96 2.63 -10.99 -12.46
C GLY A 96 1.39 -11.39 -11.69
N LEU A 97 1.59 -12.25 -10.72
CA LEU A 97 0.56 -12.77 -9.83
C LEU A 97 0.94 -12.48 -8.38
N LYS A 98 -0.02 -12.03 -7.61
CA LYS A 98 -0.01 -12.03 -6.14
C LYS A 98 -0.71 -13.31 -5.69
N ILE A 99 -0.04 -14.08 -4.86
CA ILE A 99 -0.54 -15.34 -4.28
C ILE A 99 -0.95 -15.04 -2.83
N PRO A 100 -2.17 -15.37 -2.39
CA PRO A 100 -2.66 -15.06 -1.05
C PRO A 100 -2.04 -16.00 0.00
N THR A 101 -0.74 -15.89 0.20
CA THR A 101 0.03 -16.63 1.22
C THR A 101 0.00 -15.96 2.57
N GLY A 102 -0.29 -14.67 2.60
CA GLY A 102 -0.34 -13.87 3.82
C GLY A 102 -1.57 -14.16 4.66
N SER A 103 -1.40 -14.09 5.98
CA SER A 103 -2.53 -14.18 6.89
C SER A 103 -3.41 -12.93 6.79
N HIS A 104 -4.72 -13.14 6.70
CA HIS A 104 -5.75 -12.08 6.62
C HIS A 104 -6.85 -12.24 7.68
N ARG A 105 -6.70 -13.24 8.58
CA ARG A 105 -7.66 -13.56 9.64
C ARG A 105 -7.01 -13.68 11.00
N ASP A 106 -5.81 -13.14 11.16
CA ASP A 106 -5.15 -13.15 12.46
C ASP A 106 -6.03 -12.48 13.49
N SER A 107 -6.16 -13.15 14.62
CA SER A 107 -6.98 -12.68 15.73
C SER A 107 -6.10 -12.13 16.84
N VAL A 108 -6.52 -11.00 17.39
CA VAL A 108 -5.87 -10.31 18.49
C VAL A 108 -6.79 -10.25 19.71
N GLU A 109 -6.22 -10.03 20.88
CA GLU A 109 -6.96 -9.76 22.08
C GLU A 109 -7.52 -8.33 22.03
N PHE A 110 -8.83 -8.20 22.26
CA PHE A 110 -9.54 -6.95 22.32
C PHE A 110 -10.22 -6.82 23.70
N PHE A 111 -10.02 -5.71 24.39
CA PHE A 111 -10.52 -5.51 25.73
C PHE A 111 -11.92 -4.88 25.68
N THR A 112 -12.91 -5.66 26.14
CA THR A 112 -14.30 -5.22 26.23
C THR A 112 -14.61 -4.76 27.66
N LYS A 113 -15.79 -4.17 27.87
CA LYS A 113 -16.27 -3.79 29.22
C LYS A 113 -16.38 -4.96 30.18
N THR A 114 -16.51 -6.18 29.67
CA THR A 114 -16.68 -7.41 30.44
C THR A 114 -15.43 -8.28 30.50
N GLY A 115 -14.32 -7.83 29.90
CA GLY A 115 -13.05 -8.53 29.86
C GLY A 115 -12.51 -8.74 28.46
N PRO A 116 -11.38 -9.43 28.31
CA PRO A 116 -10.75 -9.67 27.02
C PRO A 116 -11.56 -10.61 26.14
N ALA A 117 -11.59 -10.34 24.84
CA ALA A 117 -12.20 -11.17 23.82
C ALA A 117 -11.27 -11.27 22.59
N ARG A 118 -11.27 -12.41 21.91
CA ARG A 118 -10.52 -12.53 20.64
C ARG A 118 -11.38 -12.02 19.51
N ARG A 119 -10.79 -11.13 18.69
CA ARG A 119 -11.39 -10.58 17.47
C ARG A 119 -10.38 -10.62 16.33
N VAL A 120 -10.85 -10.69 15.10
CA VAL A 120 -9.99 -10.51 13.93
C VAL A 120 -9.34 -9.14 14.01
N ALA A 121 -8.02 -9.09 13.78
CA ALA A 121 -7.26 -7.85 13.80
C ALA A 121 -7.71 -6.90 12.69
N ASP A 122 -7.52 -5.60 12.92
CA ASP A 122 -7.84 -4.58 11.91
C ASP A 122 -7.08 -4.87 10.59
N PRO A 123 -7.75 -4.77 9.42
CA PRO A 123 -7.14 -5.08 8.13
C PRO A 123 -5.89 -4.24 7.83
N SER A 124 -5.74 -3.06 8.45
CA SER A 124 -4.56 -2.22 8.24
C SER A 124 -3.26 -2.82 8.78
N ILE A 125 -3.34 -3.80 9.67
CA ILE A 125 -2.18 -4.50 10.26
C ILE A 125 -2.09 -5.98 9.85
N GLN A 126 -3.04 -6.49 9.06
CA GLN A 126 -2.98 -7.83 8.50
C GLN A 126 -1.88 -7.90 7.42
N PRO A 127 -1.06 -8.98 7.40
CA PRO A 127 0.00 -9.15 6.40
C PRO A 127 -0.48 -9.46 4.99
N GLY A 128 -1.65 -10.09 4.86
CA GLY A 128 -2.30 -10.43 3.60
C GLY A 128 -3.73 -9.90 3.51
N ASP A 129 -4.31 -9.97 2.33
CA ASP A 129 -5.70 -9.59 2.07
C ASP A 129 -6.60 -10.79 1.69
N GLY A 130 -6.01 -11.99 1.50
CA GLY A 130 -6.71 -13.23 1.20
C GLY A 130 -7.17 -13.38 -0.25
N GLY A 131 -6.81 -12.47 -1.14
CA GLY A 131 -7.18 -12.49 -2.56
C GLY A 131 -6.00 -12.80 -3.49
N TRP A 132 -6.26 -13.56 -4.57
CA TRP A 132 -5.38 -13.61 -5.72
C TRP A 132 -5.39 -12.25 -6.41
N GLY A 133 -4.24 -11.79 -6.89
CA GLY A 133 -4.13 -10.53 -7.61
C GLY A 133 -3.29 -10.64 -8.87
N ILE A 134 -3.56 -9.76 -9.83
CA ILE A 134 -2.74 -9.54 -11.01
C ILE A 134 -1.92 -8.28 -10.78
N VAL A 135 -0.60 -8.39 -10.87
CA VAL A 135 0.33 -7.27 -10.72
C VAL A 135 0.74 -6.78 -12.08
N MET A 136 0.46 -5.52 -12.37
CA MET A 136 0.93 -4.83 -13.58
C MET A 136 2.00 -3.82 -13.19
N GLN A 137 3.11 -3.78 -13.93
CA GLN A 137 4.24 -2.92 -13.64
C GLN A 137 4.69 -2.16 -14.89
N LEU A 138 5.09 -0.92 -14.68
CA LEU A 138 5.75 -0.07 -15.65
C LEU A 138 6.99 0.53 -14.98
N GLN A 139 8.15 0.46 -15.65
CA GLN A 139 9.32 1.23 -15.26
C GLN A 139 9.87 1.91 -16.51
N ALA A 140 10.29 3.16 -16.36
CA ALA A 140 10.91 3.89 -17.43
C ALA A 140 12.02 4.78 -16.88
N PHE A 141 13.04 5.00 -17.68
CA PHE A 141 14.07 5.98 -17.39
C PHE A 141 14.52 6.68 -18.67
N GLN A 142 15.04 7.91 -18.51
CA GLN A 142 15.64 8.69 -19.57
C GLN A 142 16.82 9.48 -19.01
N LEU A 143 17.99 9.34 -19.62
CA LEU A 143 19.12 10.23 -19.37
C LEU A 143 18.80 11.60 -19.98
N VAL A 144 18.63 12.62 -19.15
CA VAL A 144 18.24 13.97 -19.58
C VAL A 144 19.41 14.91 -19.69
N LEU A 145 20.44 14.72 -18.85
CA LEU A 145 21.72 15.43 -18.88
C LEU A 145 22.83 14.45 -18.45
N PRO A 146 24.11 14.74 -18.74
CA PRO A 146 25.20 13.93 -18.19
C PRO A 146 25.11 13.78 -16.68
N GLY A 147 25.02 12.53 -16.21
CA GLY A 147 24.87 12.20 -14.80
C GLY A 147 23.47 12.43 -14.21
N MET A 148 22.49 12.88 -15.01
CA MET A 148 21.12 13.13 -14.55
C MET A 148 20.11 12.25 -15.29
N LEU A 149 19.33 11.49 -14.56
CA LEU A 149 18.36 10.53 -15.07
C LEU A 149 16.97 10.90 -14.55
N ALA A 150 16.00 11.02 -15.47
CA ALA A 150 14.58 11.04 -15.10
C ALA A 150 14.05 9.61 -15.01
N TYR A 151 13.17 9.34 -14.06
CA TYR A 151 12.56 8.02 -13.89
C TYR A 151 11.05 8.09 -13.68
N LEU A 152 10.38 7.02 -14.06
CA LEU A 152 8.98 6.72 -13.78
C LEU A 152 8.87 5.26 -13.37
N SER A 153 8.14 4.98 -12.30
CA SER A 153 7.75 3.63 -11.89
C SER A 153 6.28 3.64 -11.51
N ALA A 154 5.53 2.70 -12.03
CA ALA A 154 4.12 2.52 -11.69
C ALA A 154 3.82 1.04 -11.46
N SER A 155 2.93 0.76 -10.53
CA SER A 155 2.36 -0.56 -10.33
C SER A 155 0.87 -0.45 -10.05
N TYR A 156 0.13 -1.42 -10.56
CA TYR A 156 -1.29 -1.61 -10.28
C TYR A 156 -1.51 -3.07 -9.87
N LEU A 157 -2.10 -3.27 -8.72
CA LEU A 157 -2.56 -4.56 -8.24
C LEU A 157 -4.05 -4.66 -8.49
N LEU A 158 -4.44 -5.52 -9.39
CA LEU A 158 -5.83 -5.83 -9.71
C LEU A 158 -6.23 -7.07 -8.94
N ASN A 159 -7.26 -6.96 -8.10
CA ASN A 159 -7.80 -8.06 -7.31
C ASN A 159 -9.17 -8.48 -7.87
N PRO A 160 -9.27 -9.63 -8.57
CA PRO A 160 -10.55 -10.09 -9.14
C PRO A 160 -11.56 -10.52 -8.08
N ARG A 161 -11.11 -10.82 -6.87
CA ARG A 161 -11.97 -11.21 -5.76
C ARG A 161 -12.48 -9.96 -5.04
N VAL A 162 -13.79 -9.86 -4.88
CA VAL A 162 -14.46 -8.68 -4.30
C VAL A 162 -14.33 -8.63 -2.78
N GLU A 163 -14.41 -9.79 -2.11
CA GLU A 163 -14.42 -9.87 -0.65
C GLU A 163 -13.65 -11.07 -0.10
N THR A 164 -13.23 -10.96 1.15
CA THR A 164 -12.73 -12.09 1.93
C THR A 164 -13.84 -12.62 2.83
N GLU A 165 -13.64 -13.84 3.35
CA GLU A 165 -14.51 -14.39 4.39
C GLU A 165 -14.24 -13.75 5.78
N ALA A 166 -13.23 -12.89 5.88
CA ALA A 166 -12.95 -12.19 7.11
C ALA A 166 -14.01 -11.12 7.37
N THR A 167 -14.55 -11.12 8.57
CA THR A 167 -15.53 -10.12 9.02
C THR A 167 -14.91 -9.23 10.07
N ILE A 168 -15.19 -7.94 10.00
CA ILE A 168 -14.94 -7.03 11.11
C ILE A 168 -16.22 -6.81 11.91
N GLY A 169 -16.06 -6.63 13.23
CA GLY A 169 -17.14 -6.16 14.05
C GLY A 169 -17.65 -4.83 13.51
N ARG A 170 -18.94 -4.75 13.23
CA ARG A 170 -19.54 -3.54 12.70
C ARG A 170 -19.41 -2.40 13.70
N PRO A 171 -19.06 -1.19 13.28
CA PRO A 171 -19.32 0.00 14.07
C PRO A 171 -20.82 0.03 14.38
N ILE A 172 -21.17 0.35 15.61
CA ILE A 172 -22.54 0.44 16.11
C ILE A 172 -23.43 1.07 15.05
N GLY A 173 -24.51 0.37 14.68
CA GLY A 173 -25.44 0.82 13.66
C GLY A 173 -25.91 2.23 13.95
N LEU A 174 -25.76 3.11 12.96
CA LEU A 174 -26.37 4.42 12.99
C LEU A 174 -27.90 4.24 12.89
N PRO A 175 -28.72 5.12 13.48
CA PRO A 175 -30.16 5.07 13.31
C PRO A 175 -30.54 5.07 11.81
N GLY A 176 -31.28 4.04 11.38
CA GLY A 176 -31.66 3.86 9.97
C GLY A 176 -30.74 2.97 9.14
N ASP A 177 -29.70 2.39 9.70
CA ASP A 177 -28.84 1.44 9.00
C ASP A 177 -29.59 0.11 8.72
N PRO A 178 -29.92 -0.22 7.45
CA PRO A 178 -30.69 -1.41 7.10
C PRO A 178 -29.96 -2.71 7.37
N ALA A 179 -28.68 -2.64 7.69
CA ALA A 179 -27.81 -3.78 7.85
C ALA A 179 -27.32 -3.98 9.29
N VAL A 180 -28.02 -3.38 10.28
CA VAL A 180 -27.76 -3.64 11.71
C VAL A 180 -27.81 -5.15 11.97
N GLY A 181 -26.70 -5.70 12.49
CA GLY A 181 -26.60 -7.11 12.82
C GLY A 181 -26.03 -8.04 11.73
N THR A 182 -25.79 -7.55 10.52
CA THR A 182 -25.07 -8.34 9.50
C THR A 182 -23.55 -8.22 9.64
N PRO A 183 -22.78 -9.30 9.53
CA PRO A 183 -21.33 -9.24 9.48
C PRO A 183 -20.87 -8.36 8.31
N TYR A 184 -19.84 -7.56 8.54
CA TYR A 184 -19.24 -6.73 7.51
C TYR A 184 -18.01 -7.43 6.96
N HIS A 185 -18.05 -7.86 5.71
CA HIS A 185 -16.92 -8.51 5.06
C HIS A 185 -15.85 -7.48 4.69
N LEU A 186 -14.59 -7.92 4.72
CA LEU A 186 -13.49 -7.12 4.22
C LEU A 186 -13.44 -7.22 2.70
N SER A 187 -13.33 -6.09 2.05
CA SER A 187 -13.02 -6.02 0.63
C SER A 187 -11.54 -6.37 0.39
N VAL A 188 -11.25 -6.94 -0.78
CA VAL A 188 -9.90 -7.09 -1.32
C VAL A 188 -9.71 -6.04 -2.42
N PRO A 189 -9.40 -4.79 -2.07
CA PRO A 189 -9.39 -3.71 -3.04
C PRO A 189 -8.18 -3.77 -3.96
N ASP A 190 -8.35 -3.22 -5.16
CA ASP A 190 -7.23 -2.86 -6.01
C ASP A 190 -6.31 -1.85 -5.30
N ALA A 191 -5.05 -1.80 -5.70
CA ALA A 191 -4.09 -0.83 -5.18
C ALA A 191 -3.16 -0.34 -6.28
N TYR A 192 -2.72 0.91 -6.18
CA TYR A 192 -1.79 1.48 -7.14
C TYR A 192 -0.72 2.32 -6.47
N THR A 193 0.45 2.32 -7.11
CA THR A 193 1.58 3.20 -6.77
C THR A 193 2.16 3.78 -8.04
N VAL A 194 2.44 5.08 -8.03
CA VAL A 194 3.17 5.77 -9.11
C VAL A 194 4.28 6.59 -8.48
N ARG A 195 5.49 6.48 -9.01
CA ARG A 195 6.67 7.25 -8.59
C ARG A 195 7.32 7.87 -9.81
N SER A 196 7.69 9.14 -9.73
CA SER A 196 8.45 9.81 -10.78
C SER A 196 9.38 10.86 -10.19
N GLY A 197 10.50 11.09 -10.81
CA GLY A 197 11.48 12.05 -10.32
C GLY A 197 12.74 12.10 -11.16
N VAL A 198 13.75 12.71 -10.56
CA VAL A 198 15.09 12.79 -11.13
C VAL A 198 16.11 12.23 -10.14
N SER A 199 17.15 11.62 -10.66
CA SER A 199 18.32 11.15 -9.92
C SER A 199 19.57 11.76 -10.53
N TYR A 200 20.48 12.25 -9.70
CA TYR A 200 21.73 12.85 -10.11
C TYR A 200 22.92 12.17 -9.45
N ALA A 201 23.93 11.86 -10.24
CA ALA A 201 25.18 11.28 -9.76
C ALA A 201 26.01 12.36 -9.03
N VAL A 202 25.87 12.45 -7.71
CA VAL A 202 26.53 13.48 -6.88
C VAL A 202 28.00 13.18 -6.62
N ALA A 203 28.37 11.91 -6.55
CA ALA A 203 29.75 11.46 -6.43
C ALA A 203 29.98 10.17 -7.25
N PRO A 204 30.13 10.30 -8.59
CA PRO A 204 30.23 9.15 -9.49
C PRO A 204 31.40 8.21 -9.17
N GLN A 205 32.51 8.75 -8.67
CA GLN A 205 33.69 7.97 -8.23
C GLN A 205 33.40 7.01 -7.08
N TRP A 206 32.37 7.28 -6.30
CA TRP A 206 31.90 6.42 -5.22
C TRP A 206 30.62 5.65 -5.56
N GLY A 207 30.05 5.89 -6.76
CA GLY A 207 28.78 5.34 -7.17
C GLY A 207 27.57 5.90 -6.42
N LEU A 208 27.69 7.13 -5.87
CA LEU A 208 26.66 7.78 -5.10
C LEU A 208 25.79 8.68 -5.99
N SER A 209 24.48 8.49 -5.90
CA SER A 209 23.46 9.32 -6.53
C SER A 209 22.46 9.81 -5.50
N ALA A 210 21.91 11.00 -5.71
CA ALA A 210 20.79 11.54 -4.94
C ALA A 210 19.58 11.70 -5.86
N SER A 211 18.40 11.44 -5.34
CA SER A 211 17.15 11.56 -6.09
C SER A 211 16.14 12.44 -5.35
N LEU A 212 15.27 13.05 -6.14
CA LEU A 212 14.10 13.75 -5.64
C LEU A 212 12.92 13.45 -6.57
N GLY A 213 11.83 12.98 -6.00
CA GLY A 213 10.64 12.60 -6.76
C GLY A 213 9.34 12.86 -6.03
N GLY A 214 8.27 12.56 -6.74
CA GLY A 214 6.92 12.44 -6.19
C GLY A 214 6.48 10.97 -6.18
N ARG A 215 5.68 10.63 -5.18
CA ARG A 215 5.05 9.32 -5.05
C ARG A 215 3.56 9.50 -4.80
N LEU A 216 2.75 8.67 -5.47
CA LEU A 216 1.30 8.56 -5.29
C LEU A 216 0.98 7.11 -4.93
N ASP A 217 0.42 6.89 -3.74
CA ASP A 217 -0.11 5.59 -3.32
C ASP A 217 -1.62 5.70 -3.13
N GLY A 218 -2.38 4.71 -3.59
CA GLY A 218 -3.82 4.77 -3.46
C GLY A 218 -4.54 3.42 -3.54
N VAL A 219 -5.77 3.46 -3.04
CA VAL A 219 -6.78 2.41 -3.12
C VAL A 219 -8.01 3.04 -3.76
N PRO A 220 -8.53 2.53 -4.88
CA PRO A 220 -9.70 3.08 -5.54
C PRO A 220 -10.98 2.87 -4.71
N VAL A 221 -12.02 3.64 -5.00
CA VAL A 221 -13.36 3.44 -4.43
C VAL A 221 -14.00 2.19 -5.02
N GLU A 222 -13.79 1.99 -6.32
CA GLU A 222 -14.29 0.88 -7.12
C GLU A 222 -13.12 0.22 -7.84
N ASP A 223 -13.13 -1.11 -7.88
CA ASP A 223 -12.08 -1.88 -8.55
C ASP A 223 -12.25 -1.84 -10.06
N LEU A 224 -11.15 -2.02 -10.78
CA LEU A 224 -11.14 -1.91 -12.24
C LEU A 224 -11.99 -2.98 -12.93
N VAL A 225 -12.02 -4.19 -12.38
CA VAL A 225 -12.69 -5.34 -13.00
C VAL A 225 -13.95 -5.74 -12.26
N SER A 226 -13.91 -5.90 -10.97
CA SER A 226 -15.03 -6.37 -10.15
C SER A 226 -15.99 -5.25 -9.73
N GLY A 227 -15.62 -4.00 -10.00
CA GLY A 227 -16.44 -2.83 -9.68
C GLY A 227 -16.43 -2.49 -8.19
N GLY A 228 -17.37 -1.66 -7.79
CA GLY A 228 -17.56 -1.28 -6.41
C GLY A 228 -18.41 -2.29 -5.67
N ASP A 229 -18.07 -2.53 -4.43
CA ASP A 229 -18.84 -3.38 -3.53
C ASP A 229 -19.24 -2.63 -2.25
N ALA A 230 -20.23 -3.16 -1.55
CA ALA A 230 -20.68 -2.64 -0.27
C ALA A 230 -19.80 -3.09 0.90
N ASN A 231 -18.70 -3.82 0.64
CA ASN A 231 -17.82 -4.35 1.66
C ASN A 231 -16.86 -3.29 2.19
N PHE A 232 -16.27 -3.58 3.33
CA PHE A 232 -15.42 -2.62 4.00
C PHE A 232 -14.07 -2.46 3.30
N ARG A 233 -13.81 -1.26 2.82
CA ARG A 233 -12.52 -0.79 2.32
C ARG A 233 -12.24 0.64 2.78
N ARG A 234 -11.01 1.05 2.70
CA ARG A 234 -10.57 2.41 3.04
C ARG A 234 -9.98 3.10 1.82
N PRO A 235 -10.81 3.52 0.85
CA PRO A 235 -10.33 4.13 -0.37
C PRO A 235 -9.74 5.52 -0.14
N GLY A 236 -8.91 5.95 -1.08
CA GLY A 236 -8.25 7.23 -1.04
C GLY A 236 -6.81 7.14 -1.52
N TYR A 237 -6.10 8.26 -1.48
CA TYR A 237 -4.72 8.33 -1.93
C TYR A 237 -3.88 9.28 -1.09
N SER A 238 -2.58 9.10 -1.15
CA SER A 238 -1.57 9.98 -0.57
C SER A 238 -0.55 10.38 -1.61
N VAL A 239 -0.16 11.65 -1.61
CA VAL A 239 0.91 12.20 -2.40
C VAL A 239 2.09 12.50 -1.49
N PHE A 240 3.28 12.07 -1.88
CA PHE A 240 4.50 12.25 -1.13
C PHE A 240 5.54 12.99 -1.97
N VAL A 241 6.38 13.76 -1.29
CA VAL A 241 7.70 14.16 -1.78
C VAL A 241 8.68 13.10 -1.30
N GLU A 242 9.48 12.56 -2.22
CA GLU A 242 10.33 11.41 -1.95
C GLU A 242 11.80 11.72 -2.28
N PRO A 243 12.59 12.23 -1.33
CA PRO A 243 14.04 12.28 -1.43
C PRO A 243 14.62 10.87 -1.29
N GLY A 244 15.74 10.62 -2.00
CA GLY A 244 16.42 9.35 -1.99
C GLY A 244 17.92 9.45 -2.19
N LEU A 245 18.61 8.38 -1.80
CA LEU A 245 20.04 8.16 -2.01
C LEU A 245 20.25 6.73 -2.52
N ASP A 246 21.12 6.58 -3.51
CA ASP A 246 21.53 5.28 -4.04
C ASP A 246 23.06 5.21 -4.04
N LEU A 247 23.59 4.10 -3.50
CA LEU A 247 25.01 3.80 -3.52
C LEU A 247 25.24 2.48 -4.24
N SER A 248 25.84 2.53 -5.42
CA SER A 248 26.16 1.36 -6.22
C SER A 248 27.66 1.14 -6.27
N ARG A 249 28.14 -0.04 -5.76
CA ARG A 249 29.55 -0.37 -5.73
C ARG A 249 29.76 -1.83 -6.14
N GLY A 250 30.36 -2.02 -7.32
CA GLY A 250 30.50 -3.37 -7.90
C GLY A 250 29.14 -4.02 -8.16
N SER A 251 28.94 -5.18 -7.58
CA SER A 251 27.69 -5.94 -7.65
C SER A 251 26.64 -5.52 -6.62
N ASN A 252 26.94 -4.55 -5.74
CA ASN A 252 26.10 -4.20 -4.61
C ASN A 252 25.43 -2.84 -4.85
N THR A 253 24.16 -2.74 -4.52
CA THR A 253 23.41 -1.48 -4.53
C THR A 253 22.66 -1.34 -3.21
N PHE A 254 22.83 -0.20 -2.57
CA PHE A 254 22.07 0.24 -1.39
C PHE A 254 21.18 1.39 -1.80
N THR A 255 19.92 1.35 -1.39
CA THR A 255 18.95 2.42 -1.64
C THR A 255 18.33 2.89 -0.34
N LEU A 256 18.06 4.18 -0.22
CA LEU A 256 17.33 4.79 0.89
C LEU A 256 16.39 5.84 0.33
N ASN A 257 15.10 5.68 0.52
CA ASN A 257 14.09 6.67 0.17
C ASN A 257 13.25 7.02 1.39
N VAL A 258 12.89 8.28 1.54
CA VAL A 258 12.11 8.77 2.68
C VAL A 258 10.90 9.56 2.17
N PRO A 259 9.85 8.88 1.68
CA PRO A 259 8.62 9.57 1.29
C PRO A 259 7.98 10.30 2.47
N VAL A 260 7.79 11.62 2.33
CA VAL A 260 7.09 12.48 3.29
C VAL A 260 5.80 12.96 2.66
N ARG A 261 4.67 12.71 3.32
CA ARG A 261 3.35 13.03 2.78
C ARG A 261 3.14 14.54 2.68
N ALA A 262 2.88 15.02 1.46
CA ALA A 262 2.48 16.38 1.17
C ALA A 262 0.95 16.55 1.18
N TYR A 263 0.22 15.54 0.70
CA TYR A 263 -1.24 15.58 0.62
C TYR A 263 -1.83 14.18 0.80
N ALA A 264 -3.05 14.12 1.31
CA ALA A 264 -3.85 12.89 1.36
C ALA A 264 -5.34 13.20 1.25
N ASP A 265 -6.05 12.38 0.50
CA ASP A 265 -7.49 12.45 0.36
C ASP A 265 -8.12 11.08 0.68
N ARG A 266 -8.97 11.05 1.69
CA ARG A 266 -9.79 9.89 2.03
C ARG A 266 -11.12 10.01 1.33
N ARG A 267 -11.48 8.96 0.61
CA ARG A 267 -12.76 8.84 -0.08
C ARG A 267 -13.71 7.99 0.75
N ALA A 268 -14.97 8.38 0.76
CA ALA A 268 -16.04 7.56 1.29
C ALA A 268 -16.20 6.31 0.41
N ASN A 269 -16.22 5.11 1.03
CA ASN A 269 -16.59 3.88 0.33
C ASN A 269 -18.09 3.87 0.03
N LEU A 270 -18.60 2.83 -0.63
CA LEU A 270 -20.00 2.75 -0.99
C LEU A 270 -20.93 2.72 0.23
N TYR A 271 -20.51 2.01 1.30
CA TYR A 271 -21.25 1.99 2.55
C TYR A 271 -21.27 3.36 3.24
N ASP A 272 -20.11 4.03 3.34
CA ASP A 272 -20.02 5.37 3.94
C ASP A 272 -20.97 6.34 3.23
N ARG A 273 -21.06 6.25 1.90
CA ARG A 273 -21.98 7.07 1.09
C ARG A 273 -23.44 6.73 1.37
N ALA A 274 -23.79 5.44 1.48
CA ALA A 274 -25.16 5.01 1.75
C ALA A 274 -25.69 5.47 3.11
N VAL A 275 -24.81 5.49 4.12
CA VAL A 275 -25.16 5.92 5.49
C VAL A 275 -24.75 7.36 5.80
N GLN A 276 -24.26 8.10 4.80
CA GLN A 276 -23.88 9.52 4.88
C GLN A 276 -22.81 9.82 5.96
N ILE A 277 -21.86 8.91 6.14
CA ILE A 277 -20.70 9.14 7.00
C ILE A 277 -19.46 9.36 6.15
N GLN A 278 -18.44 9.99 6.71
CA GLN A 278 -17.14 10.06 6.09
C GLN A 278 -16.25 8.91 6.63
N GLY A 279 -15.78 8.06 5.73
CA GLY A 279 -14.91 6.96 6.09
C GLY A 279 -13.67 7.41 6.84
N GLY A 280 -13.37 6.70 7.91
CA GLY A 280 -12.15 6.88 8.67
C GLY A 280 -10.97 6.13 8.06
N GLY A 281 -9.78 6.51 8.41
CA GLY A 281 -8.56 5.76 8.11
C GLY A 281 -7.31 6.63 8.18
N ASN A 282 -6.26 6.06 8.75
CA ASN A 282 -4.96 6.70 8.80
C ASN A 282 -4.14 6.33 7.57
N LEU A 283 -3.66 7.35 6.86
CA LEU A 283 -2.67 7.20 5.80
C LEU A 283 -1.29 7.51 6.38
N ALA A 284 -0.27 6.77 5.97
CA ALA A 284 1.11 6.99 6.42
C ALA A 284 1.50 8.47 6.24
N LYS A 285 2.12 9.05 7.25
CA LYS A 285 2.64 10.43 7.21
C LYS A 285 4.02 10.49 6.59
N TRP A 286 4.79 9.47 6.80
CA TRP A 286 6.13 9.27 6.25
C TRP A 286 6.45 7.78 6.21
N GLN A 287 7.42 7.42 5.40
CA GLN A 287 7.93 6.06 5.29
C GLN A 287 9.46 6.13 5.23
N VAL A 288 10.12 5.05 5.61
CA VAL A 288 11.55 4.82 5.33
C VAL A 288 11.64 3.53 4.54
N LEU A 289 12.20 3.63 3.35
CA LEU A 289 12.36 2.51 2.41
C LEU A 289 13.87 2.31 2.22
N ALA A 290 14.43 1.31 2.89
CA ALA A 290 15.82 0.92 2.74
C ALA A 290 15.88 -0.39 1.94
N GLY A 291 16.80 -0.47 1.00
CA GLY A 291 16.98 -1.64 0.16
C GLY A 291 18.45 -2.01 0.00
N TYR A 292 18.70 -3.29 -0.18
CA TYR A 292 19.98 -3.82 -0.59
C TYR A 292 19.75 -4.83 -1.71
N ALA A 293 20.51 -4.72 -2.78
CA ALA A 293 20.52 -5.67 -3.88
C ALA A 293 21.94 -6.13 -4.18
N HIS A 294 22.10 -7.41 -4.44
CA HIS A 294 23.34 -8.01 -4.91
C HIS A 294 23.11 -8.67 -6.27
N ARG A 295 24.00 -8.41 -7.22
CA ARG A 295 24.02 -9.05 -8.53
C ARG A 295 25.12 -10.09 -8.57
N PHE A 296 24.75 -11.33 -8.81
CA PHE A 296 25.64 -12.47 -9.01
C PHE A 296 26.25 -12.50 -10.40
#